data_039aac7d0fb24d002c566a4d2845e544
#
_entry.id   039aac7d0fb24d002c566a4d2845e544
#
_cell.length_a   1.000
_cell.length_b   1.000
_cell.length_c   1.000
_cell.angle_alpha   90.00
_cell.angle_beta   90.00
_cell.angle_gamma   90.00
#
_symmetry.space_group_name_H-M   'P 1'
#
loop_
_entity.id
_entity.type
_entity.pdbx_description
1 polymer ?
#
loop_
_entity_poly.entity_id
_entity_poly.type
_entity_poly.pdbx_seq_one_letter_code
_entity_poly.pdbx_strand_id
1 'polypeptide(L)'
;MNVYLPIAELSVNVFLLFGMGAAVGFLSGMFGVGGGFLMTPLLIFYNVPPAVAVATGTNQIVASSVSGALAHFRRGSIDIKLGTMLLIGGLIGSGLGVFAYTILRRAGQLDLIIAIMYVVFLGSIGSLMVIESLRARRRVKQGGGVDIRRPGQHNWIHGLPFKMRFRKSKLYLSAIPVIGIGIAVGVLVSIMGVGGGFIMVPALIYLLHVPTNVVIGTSLYQIIFVTAFTTVLQASTNHTVDIILALILMVGGVIGAQFGAAAGQRLRGDQLRALLGLLVLSVCLRLAFDLVVTPPELFSLTASNAGAN
;
A
#
# COMPACT_ATOMS: atom_id res chain seq x y z
N MET A 1 -18.71 1.50 -22.62
CA MET A 1 -18.34 2.91 -22.76
C MET A 1 -16.84 3.00 -22.56
N ASN A 2 -16.07 3.31 -23.62
CA ASN A 2 -14.62 3.41 -23.52
C ASN A 2 -14.23 4.87 -23.35
N VAL A 3 -13.23 5.10 -22.53
CA VAL A 3 -12.62 6.40 -22.27
C VAL A 3 -11.15 6.32 -22.69
N TYR A 4 -10.66 7.36 -23.35
CA TYR A 4 -9.25 7.50 -23.67
C TYR A 4 -8.50 8.13 -22.50
N LEU A 5 -7.43 7.50 -22.08
CA LEU A 5 -6.56 7.95 -21.00
C LEU A 5 -5.37 8.69 -21.62
N PRO A 6 -5.27 10.02 -21.47
CA PRO A 6 -4.31 10.82 -22.24
C PRO A 6 -2.85 10.57 -21.82
N ILE A 7 -2.57 10.21 -20.56
CA ILE A 7 -1.20 9.97 -20.08
C ILE A 7 -0.82 8.49 -20.19
N ALA A 8 -1.80 7.59 -20.05
CA ALA A 8 -1.58 6.16 -20.26
C ALA A 8 -1.59 5.77 -21.74
N GLU A 9 -2.05 6.66 -22.64
CA GLU A 9 -2.19 6.44 -24.10
C GLU A 9 -3.02 5.18 -24.45
N LEU A 10 -4.02 4.87 -23.63
CA LEU A 10 -4.85 3.67 -23.75
C LEU A 10 -6.33 4.01 -23.74
N SER A 11 -7.11 3.22 -24.47
CA SER A 11 -8.57 3.27 -24.44
C SER A 11 -9.11 2.12 -23.57
N VAL A 12 -9.72 2.44 -22.44
CA VAL A 12 -10.15 1.47 -21.44
C VAL A 12 -11.63 1.62 -21.12
N ASN A 13 -12.30 0.52 -20.77
CA ASN A 13 -13.71 0.53 -20.39
C ASN A 13 -13.89 1.15 -18.99
N VAL A 14 -14.72 2.21 -18.90
CA VAL A 14 -15.00 2.96 -17.66
C VAL A 14 -15.57 2.06 -16.57
N PHE A 15 -16.51 1.16 -16.93
CA PHE A 15 -17.14 0.27 -15.95
C PHE A 15 -16.16 -0.71 -15.34
N LEU A 16 -15.16 -1.13 -16.11
CA LEU A 16 -14.12 -2.01 -15.65
C LEU A 16 -13.18 -1.28 -14.67
N LEU A 17 -12.72 -0.07 -15.01
CA LEU A 17 -11.91 0.74 -14.12
C LEU A 17 -12.65 1.06 -12.81
N PHE A 18 -13.92 1.43 -12.92
CA PHE A 18 -14.78 1.65 -11.75
C PHE A 18 -14.89 0.38 -10.90
N GLY A 19 -15.13 -0.77 -11.52
CA GLY A 19 -15.21 -2.07 -10.85
C GLY A 19 -13.89 -2.45 -10.16
N MET A 20 -12.74 -2.21 -10.81
CA MET A 20 -11.41 -2.39 -10.20
C MET A 20 -11.23 -1.47 -8.99
N GLY A 21 -11.58 -0.18 -9.14
CA GLY A 21 -11.55 0.78 -8.04
C GLY A 21 -12.41 0.32 -6.87
N ALA A 22 -13.65 -0.12 -7.14
CA ALA A 22 -14.58 -0.60 -6.12
C ALA A 22 -14.09 -1.89 -5.44
N ALA A 23 -13.58 -2.86 -6.19
CA ALA A 23 -13.05 -4.11 -5.63
C ALA A 23 -11.83 -3.86 -4.74
N VAL A 24 -10.87 -3.07 -5.22
CA VAL A 24 -9.67 -2.71 -4.44
C VAL A 24 -10.04 -1.84 -3.24
N GLY A 25 -10.96 -0.89 -3.41
CA GLY A 25 -11.51 -0.09 -2.32
C GLY A 25 -12.19 -0.94 -1.26
N PHE A 26 -13.00 -1.93 -1.65
CA PHE A 26 -13.63 -2.88 -0.75
C PHE A 26 -12.60 -3.64 0.09
N LEU A 27 -11.56 -4.19 -0.55
CA LEU A 27 -10.47 -4.86 0.13
C LEU A 27 -9.69 -3.91 1.04
N SER A 28 -9.43 -2.69 0.57
CA SER A 28 -8.79 -1.64 1.37
C SER A 28 -9.58 -1.31 2.64
N GLY A 29 -10.87 -1.10 2.52
CA GLY A 29 -11.76 -0.83 3.65
C GLY A 29 -11.85 -2.00 4.63
N MET A 30 -11.89 -3.22 4.10
CA MET A 30 -11.97 -4.45 4.89
C MET A 30 -10.70 -4.72 5.70
N PHE A 31 -9.53 -4.51 5.09
CA PHE A 31 -8.22 -4.80 5.72
C PHE A 31 -7.57 -3.58 6.39
N GLY A 32 -8.02 -2.37 6.06
CA GLY A 32 -7.42 -1.13 6.58
C GLY A 32 -6.01 -0.85 6.07
N VAL A 33 -5.65 -1.34 4.89
CA VAL A 33 -4.29 -1.34 4.34
C VAL A 33 -4.07 -0.24 3.29
N GLY A 34 -5.14 0.45 2.85
CA GLY A 34 -5.04 1.51 1.86
C GLY A 34 -5.15 1.07 0.39
N GLY A 35 -5.21 -0.25 0.11
CA GLY A 35 -5.57 -0.82 -1.21
C GLY A 35 -4.55 -0.71 -2.34
N GLY A 36 -3.56 0.16 -2.24
CA GLY A 36 -2.61 0.43 -3.33
C GLY A 36 -1.76 -0.77 -3.75
N PHE A 37 -1.53 -1.70 -2.86
CA PHE A 37 -0.76 -2.91 -3.15
C PHE A 37 -1.40 -3.82 -4.21
N LEU A 38 -2.71 -3.67 -4.43
CA LEU A 38 -3.45 -4.38 -5.49
C LEU A 38 -3.71 -3.50 -6.71
N MET A 39 -3.94 -2.19 -6.50
CA MET A 39 -4.32 -1.30 -7.59
C MET A 39 -3.24 -1.21 -8.65
N THR A 40 -2.00 -0.97 -8.26
CA THR A 40 -0.88 -0.84 -9.21
C THR A 40 -0.65 -2.11 -10.02
N PRO A 41 -0.54 -3.34 -9.43
CA PRO A 41 -0.46 -4.57 -10.21
C PRO A 41 -1.64 -4.79 -11.14
N LEU A 42 -2.88 -4.51 -10.69
CA LEU A 42 -4.06 -4.68 -11.54
C LEU A 42 -4.04 -3.74 -12.75
N LEU A 43 -3.60 -2.49 -12.58
CA LEU A 43 -3.43 -1.55 -13.68
C LEU A 43 -2.33 -2.02 -14.64
N ILE A 44 -1.22 -2.54 -14.14
CA ILE A 44 -0.13 -3.11 -14.97
C ILE A 44 -0.65 -4.31 -15.77
N PHE A 45 -1.42 -5.22 -15.17
CA PHE A 45 -2.06 -6.34 -15.90
C PHE A 45 -3.03 -5.88 -16.99
N TYR A 46 -3.50 -4.65 -16.88
CA TYR A 46 -4.36 -3.99 -17.87
C TYR A 46 -3.56 -3.19 -18.90
N ASN A 47 -2.25 -3.42 -18.99
CA ASN A 47 -1.29 -2.74 -19.86
C ASN A 47 -1.15 -1.23 -19.62
N VAL A 48 -1.58 -0.73 -18.44
CA VAL A 48 -1.26 0.65 -18.04
C VAL A 48 0.23 0.72 -17.71
N PRO A 49 0.98 1.67 -18.29
CA PRO A 49 2.41 1.81 -17.99
C PRO A 49 2.68 1.88 -16.49
N PRO A 50 3.66 1.12 -15.95
CA PRO A 50 3.93 1.06 -14.52
C PRO A 50 4.10 2.43 -13.86
N ALA A 51 4.76 3.36 -14.56
CA ALA A 51 4.91 4.73 -14.10
C ALA A 51 3.58 5.45 -13.85
N VAL A 52 2.62 5.29 -14.77
CA VAL A 52 1.28 5.90 -14.65
C VAL A 52 0.45 5.17 -13.60
N ALA A 53 0.53 3.83 -13.55
CA ALA A 53 -0.18 3.00 -12.58
C ALA A 53 0.21 3.36 -11.13
N VAL A 54 1.51 3.54 -10.85
CA VAL A 54 2.04 3.96 -9.55
C VAL A 54 1.54 5.34 -9.18
N ALA A 55 1.77 6.33 -10.05
CA ALA A 55 1.46 7.73 -9.75
C ALA A 55 -0.05 7.99 -9.64
N THR A 56 -0.85 7.36 -10.50
CA THR A 56 -2.31 7.54 -10.51
C THR A 56 -2.99 6.72 -9.41
N GLY A 57 -2.49 5.51 -9.13
CA GLY A 57 -3.01 4.64 -8.09
C GLY A 57 -2.94 5.28 -6.69
N THR A 58 -1.96 6.14 -6.43
CA THR A 58 -1.84 6.85 -5.14
C THR A 58 -3.04 7.74 -4.84
N ASN A 59 -3.70 8.32 -5.85
CA ASN A 59 -4.92 9.12 -5.66
C ASN A 59 -6.08 8.30 -5.12
N GLN A 60 -6.29 7.11 -5.66
CA GLN A 60 -7.33 6.18 -5.18
C GLN A 60 -7.08 5.80 -3.71
N ILE A 61 -5.78 5.65 -3.34
CA ILE A 61 -5.41 5.36 -1.95
C ILE A 61 -5.75 6.50 -1.02
N VAL A 62 -5.49 7.77 -1.42
CA VAL A 62 -5.91 8.95 -0.64
C VAL A 62 -7.40 8.87 -0.35
N ALA A 63 -8.23 8.70 -1.37
CA ALA A 63 -9.68 8.70 -1.25
C ALA A 63 -10.20 7.55 -0.37
N SER A 64 -9.73 6.32 -0.59
CA SER A 64 -10.12 5.16 0.19
C SER A 64 -9.63 5.24 1.64
N SER A 65 -8.42 5.79 1.87
CA SER A 65 -7.86 5.98 3.21
C SER A 65 -8.57 7.05 4.01
N VAL A 66 -9.03 8.14 3.39
CA VAL A 66 -9.87 9.16 4.05
C VAL A 66 -11.16 8.52 4.56
N SER A 67 -11.83 7.72 3.72
CA SER A 67 -13.05 7.00 4.10
C SER A 67 -12.81 6.06 5.28
N GLY A 68 -11.73 5.27 5.23
CA GLY A 68 -11.35 4.37 6.31
C GLY A 68 -10.92 5.08 7.59
N ALA A 69 -10.10 6.13 7.48
CA ALA A 69 -9.62 6.91 8.62
C ALA A 69 -10.75 7.60 9.38
N LEU A 70 -11.77 8.11 8.68
CA LEU A 70 -12.94 8.74 9.30
C LEU A 70 -13.69 7.76 10.21
N ALA A 71 -13.85 6.50 9.78
CA ALA A 71 -14.49 5.45 10.59
C ALA A 71 -13.66 5.15 11.85
N HIS A 72 -12.33 5.09 11.72
CA HIS A 72 -11.41 4.86 12.86
C HIS A 72 -11.28 6.07 13.78
N PHE A 73 -11.37 7.29 13.24
CA PHE A 73 -11.37 8.53 14.02
C PHE A 73 -12.59 8.60 14.95
N ARG A 74 -13.78 8.32 14.44
CA ARG A 74 -15.02 8.26 15.23
C ARG A 74 -14.96 7.23 16.36
N ARG A 75 -14.19 6.15 16.19
CA ARG A 75 -13.98 5.11 17.21
C ARG A 75 -12.86 5.45 18.21
N GLY A 76 -12.17 6.56 18.02
CA GLY A 76 -11.06 6.99 18.87
C GLY A 76 -9.83 6.08 18.81
N SER A 77 -9.68 5.24 17.78
CA SER A 77 -8.59 4.27 17.63
C SER A 77 -7.30 4.83 17.00
N ILE A 78 -7.27 6.11 16.64
CA ILE A 78 -6.10 6.76 16.04
C ILE A 78 -5.19 7.33 17.16
N ASP A 79 -3.92 6.93 17.19
CA ASP A 79 -2.89 7.58 17.99
C ASP A 79 -2.21 8.70 17.19
N ILE A 80 -2.71 9.93 17.34
CA ILE A 80 -2.25 11.10 16.60
C ILE A 80 -0.73 11.32 16.81
N LYS A 81 -0.23 11.12 18.04
CA LYS A 81 1.18 11.34 18.35
C LYS A 81 2.09 10.34 17.62
N LEU A 82 1.68 9.07 17.58
CA LEU A 82 2.38 8.04 16.81
C LEU A 82 2.27 8.34 15.30
N GLY A 83 1.07 8.68 14.84
CA GLY A 83 0.80 9.03 13.45
C GLY A 83 1.59 10.23 12.94
N THR A 84 1.76 11.29 13.74
CA THR A 84 2.56 12.46 13.33
C THR A 84 4.05 12.15 13.23
N MET A 85 4.61 11.28 14.10
CA MET A 85 6.00 10.85 13.97
C MET A 85 6.22 10.00 12.71
N LEU A 86 5.30 9.08 12.43
CA LEU A 86 5.29 8.31 11.18
C LEU A 86 5.12 9.21 9.96
N LEU A 87 4.28 10.26 10.07
CA LEU A 87 4.03 11.23 9.00
C LEU A 87 5.30 12.02 8.67
N ILE A 88 6.00 12.55 9.68
CA ILE A 88 7.26 13.27 9.46
C ILE A 88 8.26 12.38 8.72
N GLY A 89 8.47 11.16 9.20
CA GLY A 89 9.30 10.19 8.50
C GLY A 89 8.80 9.88 7.08
N GLY A 90 7.50 9.68 6.92
CA GLY A 90 6.86 9.38 5.66
C GLY A 90 7.01 10.49 4.61
N LEU A 91 6.89 11.76 5.00
CA LEU A 91 7.09 12.90 4.10
C LEU A 91 8.54 13.00 3.63
N ILE A 92 9.51 12.84 4.55
CA ILE A 92 10.94 12.81 4.20
C ILE A 92 11.21 11.63 3.25
N GLY A 93 10.73 10.44 3.62
CA GLY A 93 10.90 9.23 2.80
C GLY A 93 10.25 9.35 1.44
N SER A 94 9.07 9.95 1.36
CA SER A 94 8.36 10.18 0.11
C SER A 94 9.12 11.13 -0.82
N GLY A 95 9.69 12.22 -0.29
CA GLY A 95 10.54 13.12 -1.06
C GLY A 95 11.76 12.42 -1.65
N LEU A 96 12.47 11.63 -0.81
CA LEU A 96 13.61 10.81 -1.24
C LEU A 96 13.18 9.74 -2.27
N GLY A 97 12.01 9.13 -2.07
CA GLY A 97 11.48 8.11 -2.97
C GLY A 97 11.10 8.66 -4.34
N VAL A 98 10.46 9.84 -4.42
CA VAL A 98 10.16 10.50 -5.71
C VAL A 98 11.45 10.90 -6.42
N PHE A 99 12.46 11.36 -5.69
CA PHE A 99 13.77 11.65 -6.28
C PHE A 99 14.41 10.38 -6.86
N ALA A 100 14.43 9.28 -6.11
CA ALA A 100 14.92 7.98 -6.59
C ALA A 100 14.10 7.49 -7.80
N TYR A 101 12.77 7.60 -7.75
CA TYR A 101 11.88 7.26 -8.86
C TYR A 101 12.25 8.03 -10.15
N THR A 102 12.50 9.33 -10.04
CA THR A 102 12.87 10.17 -11.19
C THR A 102 14.20 9.73 -11.80
N ILE A 103 15.18 9.37 -10.98
CA ILE A 103 16.48 8.85 -11.45
C ILE A 103 16.27 7.51 -12.18
N LEU A 104 15.54 6.58 -11.57
CA LEU A 104 15.28 5.26 -12.14
C LEU A 104 14.52 5.35 -13.47
N ARG A 105 13.55 6.29 -13.56
CA ARG A 105 12.81 6.54 -14.79
C ARG A 105 13.71 7.05 -15.91
N ARG A 106 14.61 8.00 -15.60
CA ARG A 106 15.59 8.52 -16.58
C ARG A 106 16.59 7.45 -17.03
N ALA A 107 16.91 6.50 -16.14
CA ALA A 107 17.76 5.35 -16.46
C ALA A 107 17.05 4.25 -17.26
N GLY A 108 15.74 4.36 -17.50
CA GLY A 108 14.94 3.35 -18.22
C GLY A 108 14.75 2.04 -17.46
N GLN A 109 15.09 1.99 -16.16
CA GLN A 109 15.03 0.77 -15.34
C GLN A 109 13.85 0.73 -14.37
N LEU A 110 12.96 1.74 -14.44
CA LEU A 110 11.88 1.91 -13.48
C LEU A 110 10.94 0.71 -13.45
N ASP A 111 10.48 0.24 -14.60
CA ASP A 111 9.47 -0.83 -14.71
C ASP A 111 9.99 -2.15 -14.14
N LEU A 112 11.23 -2.50 -14.45
CA LEU A 112 11.88 -3.69 -13.91
C LEU A 112 12.01 -3.62 -12.39
N ILE A 113 12.45 -2.47 -11.86
CA ILE A 113 12.65 -2.28 -10.42
C ILE A 113 11.32 -2.32 -9.70
N ILE A 114 10.27 -1.69 -10.22
CA ILE A 114 8.91 -1.78 -9.67
C ILE A 114 8.47 -3.25 -9.60
N ALA A 115 8.58 -4.00 -10.69
CA ALA A 115 8.17 -5.41 -10.75
C ALA A 115 8.93 -6.27 -9.73
N ILE A 116 10.26 -6.14 -9.65
CA ILE A 116 11.08 -6.86 -8.66
C ILE A 116 10.69 -6.49 -7.23
N MET A 117 10.53 -5.20 -6.94
CA MET A 117 10.12 -4.74 -5.62
C MET A 117 8.75 -5.31 -5.24
N TYR A 118 7.78 -5.34 -6.17
CA TYR A 118 6.49 -5.96 -5.91
C TYR A 118 6.64 -7.45 -5.58
N VAL A 119 7.37 -8.23 -6.38
CA VAL A 119 7.58 -9.66 -6.14
C VAL A 119 8.24 -9.90 -4.79
N VAL A 120 9.29 -9.16 -4.45
CA VAL A 120 10.01 -9.31 -3.17
C VAL A 120 9.13 -8.92 -1.98
N PHE A 121 8.48 -7.76 -2.02
CA PHE A 121 7.69 -7.27 -0.88
C PHE A 121 6.36 -8.01 -0.74
N LEU A 122 5.61 -8.23 -1.82
CA LEU A 122 4.36 -9.00 -1.75
C LEU A 122 4.63 -10.45 -1.38
N GLY A 123 5.69 -11.05 -1.94
CA GLY A 123 6.09 -12.41 -1.63
C GLY A 123 6.49 -12.58 -0.17
N SER A 124 7.33 -11.69 0.36
CA SER A 124 7.77 -11.75 1.76
C SER A 124 6.63 -11.50 2.75
N ILE A 125 5.84 -10.44 2.55
CA ILE A 125 4.75 -10.10 3.47
C ILE A 125 3.59 -11.09 3.33
N GLY A 126 3.23 -11.49 2.11
CA GLY A 126 2.18 -12.48 1.86
C GLY A 126 2.52 -13.83 2.49
N SER A 127 3.75 -14.31 2.33
CA SER A 127 4.20 -15.56 2.96
C SER A 127 4.19 -15.49 4.49
N LEU A 128 4.68 -14.39 5.08
CA LEU A 128 4.61 -14.17 6.52
C LEU A 128 3.17 -14.20 7.04
N MET A 129 2.24 -13.53 6.37
CA MET A 129 0.82 -13.49 6.78
C MET A 129 0.17 -14.87 6.70
N VAL A 130 0.45 -15.66 5.65
CA VAL A 130 -0.08 -17.02 5.50
C VAL A 130 0.51 -17.96 6.56
N ILE A 131 1.83 -17.91 6.77
CA ILE A 131 2.50 -18.73 7.79
C ILE A 131 1.95 -18.44 9.19
N GLU A 132 1.75 -17.17 9.51
CA GLU A 132 1.20 -16.75 10.80
C GLU A 132 -0.25 -17.21 10.97
N SER A 133 -1.08 -17.06 9.94
CA SER A 133 -2.46 -17.54 9.96
C SER A 133 -2.55 -19.05 10.14
N LEU A 134 -1.68 -19.81 9.48
CA LEU A 134 -1.60 -21.28 9.64
C LEU A 134 -1.14 -21.68 11.05
N ARG A 135 -0.15 -20.95 11.61
CA ARG A 135 0.32 -21.16 12.99
C ARG A 135 -0.78 -20.84 13.99
N ALA A 136 -1.52 -19.75 13.81
CA ALA A 136 -2.64 -19.38 14.67
C ALA A 136 -3.73 -20.47 14.67
N ARG A 137 -4.11 -20.98 13.50
CA ARG A 137 -5.08 -22.09 13.39
C ARG A 137 -4.60 -23.38 14.07
N ARG A 138 -3.31 -23.74 13.94
CA ARG A 138 -2.74 -24.92 14.61
C ARG A 138 -2.76 -24.78 16.13
N ARG A 139 -2.44 -23.58 16.67
CA ARG A 139 -2.49 -23.31 18.12
C ARG A 139 -3.90 -23.44 18.68
N VAL A 140 -4.91 -22.93 17.98
CA VAL A 140 -6.32 -23.06 18.39
C VAL A 140 -6.75 -24.54 18.42
N LYS A 141 -6.31 -25.36 17.43
CA LYS A 141 -6.60 -26.81 17.42
C LYS A 141 -5.91 -27.58 18.54
N GLN A 142 -4.78 -27.10 19.05
CA GLN A 142 -3.99 -27.74 20.12
C GLN A 142 -4.41 -27.30 21.53
N GLY A 143 -5.55 -26.58 21.67
CA GLY A 143 -6.03 -26.15 23.00
C GLY A 143 -5.18 -25.09 23.68
N GLY A 144 -4.20 -24.52 22.97
CA GLY A 144 -3.37 -23.43 23.46
C GLY A 144 -4.20 -22.15 23.55
N GLY A 145 -4.39 -21.65 24.77
CA GLY A 145 -5.02 -20.36 25.02
C GLY A 145 -4.32 -19.24 24.23
N VAL A 146 -5.08 -18.19 23.92
CA VAL A 146 -4.55 -16.97 23.29
C VAL A 146 -3.38 -16.50 24.15
N ASP A 147 -2.16 -16.60 23.60
CA ASP A 147 -0.98 -16.01 24.22
C ASP A 147 -1.21 -14.50 24.34
N ILE A 148 -1.68 -14.06 25.50
CA ILE A 148 -1.65 -12.66 25.88
C ILE A 148 -0.17 -12.35 26.07
N ARG A 149 0.50 -11.98 24.97
CA ARG A 149 1.89 -11.55 25.01
C ARG A 149 2.00 -10.45 26.06
N ARG A 150 2.74 -10.74 27.12
CA ARG A 150 2.98 -9.81 28.22
C ARG A 150 3.69 -8.58 27.66
N PRO A 151 3.18 -7.35 27.90
CA PRO A 151 3.93 -6.14 27.60
C PRO A 151 5.13 -6.11 28.55
N GLY A 152 6.35 -6.11 28.03
CA GLY A 152 7.53 -5.99 28.88
C GLY A 152 8.79 -6.77 28.44
N GLN A 153 8.83 -7.39 27.27
CA GLN A 153 10.10 -7.93 26.79
C GLN A 153 11.00 -6.77 26.33
N HIS A 154 12.14 -6.62 26.99
CA HIS A 154 13.20 -5.68 26.64
C HIS A 154 13.70 -5.98 25.23
N ASN A 155 13.26 -5.19 24.26
CA ASN A 155 13.82 -5.18 22.91
C ASN A 155 14.87 -4.09 22.79
N TRP A 156 15.84 -4.29 21.92
CA TRP A 156 16.91 -3.37 21.55
C TRP A 156 16.46 -1.91 21.33
N ILE A 157 15.19 -1.72 20.98
CA ILE A 157 14.49 -0.44 20.76
C ILE A 157 14.39 0.40 22.06
N HIS A 158 14.45 -0.21 23.23
CA HIS A 158 14.35 0.50 24.53
C HIS A 158 15.65 1.21 24.96
N GLY A 159 16.78 0.96 24.29
CA GLY A 159 18.06 1.61 24.58
C GLY A 159 18.24 2.98 23.92
N LEU A 160 17.40 3.36 22.94
CA LEU A 160 17.56 4.57 22.15
C LEU A 160 17.08 5.84 22.88
N PRO A 161 17.73 7.02 22.67
CA PRO A 161 17.31 8.31 23.20
C PRO A 161 15.97 8.76 22.59
N PHE A 162 15.40 9.88 23.08
CA PHE A 162 14.11 10.45 22.67
C PHE A 162 12.91 9.53 22.93
N LYS A 163 12.83 8.97 24.14
CA LYS A 163 11.70 8.15 24.57
C LYS A 163 10.44 9.00 24.73
N MET A 164 9.37 8.57 24.07
CA MET A 164 8.06 9.23 24.11
C MET A 164 6.97 8.27 24.56
N ARG A 165 6.00 8.80 25.30
CA ARG A 165 4.84 8.02 25.73
C ARG A 165 3.70 8.19 24.72
N PHE A 166 3.27 7.08 24.14
CA PHE A 166 2.12 6.99 23.25
C PHE A 166 0.91 6.48 24.04
N ARG A 167 0.00 7.40 24.39
CA ARG A 167 -1.08 7.11 25.35
C ARG A 167 -2.06 6.06 24.84
N LYS A 168 -2.48 6.14 23.58
CA LYS A 168 -3.45 5.20 23.00
C LYS A 168 -2.84 3.85 22.66
N SER A 169 -1.60 3.84 22.21
CA SER A 169 -0.82 2.62 21.95
C SER A 169 -0.34 1.94 23.22
N LYS A 170 -0.43 2.62 24.39
CA LYS A 170 0.09 2.17 25.70
C LYS A 170 1.57 1.77 25.67
N LEU A 171 2.35 2.41 24.80
CA LEU A 171 3.76 2.09 24.58
C LEU A 171 4.65 3.27 25.00
N TYR A 172 5.84 2.90 25.47
CA TYR A 172 6.92 3.82 25.78
C TYR A 172 8.12 3.45 24.88
N LEU A 173 8.26 4.16 23.77
CA LEU A 173 9.23 3.85 22.72
C LEU A 173 10.01 5.11 22.32
N SER A 174 11.21 4.91 21.75
CA SER A 174 11.96 5.99 21.10
C SER A 174 11.24 6.46 19.83
N ALA A 175 11.31 7.76 19.53
CA ALA A 175 10.81 8.34 18.28
C ALA A 175 11.63 7.91 17.05
N ILE A 176 12.91 7.57 17.24
CA ILE A 176 13.84 7.24 16.13
C ILE A 176 13.37 6.06 15.28
N PRO A 177 13.07 4.86 15.85
CA PRO A 177 12.60 3.74 15.03
C PRO A 177 11.23 4.01 14.40
N VAL A 178 10.38 4.83 15.03
CA VAL A 178 9.08 5.22 14.46
C VAL A 178 9.29 6.07 13.20
N ILE A 179 10.15 7.09 13.28
CA ILE A 179 10.50 7.94 12.13
C ILE A 179 11.21 7.12 11.05
N GLY A 180 12.13 6.22 11.44
CA GLY A 180 12.83 5.32 10.52
C GLY A 180 11.88 4.43 9.71
N ILE A 181 10.87 3.83 10.36
CA ILE A 181 9.81 3.09 9.68
C ILE A 181 9.02 4.02 8.75
N GLY A 182 8.68 5.24 9.19
CA GLY A 182 8.03 6.24 8.36
C GLY A 182 8.82 6.53 7.09
N ILE A 183 10.13 6.77 7.20
CA ILE A 183 11.03 7.04 6.06
C ILE A 183 11.04 5.84 5.10
N ALA A 184 11.29 4.64 5.60
CA ALA A 184 11.34 3.44 4.77
C ALA A 184 10.02 3.21 4.01
N VAL A 185 8.90 3.35 4.69
CA VAL A 185 7.57 3.21 4.07
C VAL A 185 7.31 4.34 3.08
N GLY A 186 7.70 5.59 3.38
CA GLY A 186 7.54 6.73 2.46
C GLY A 186 8.29 6.53 1.14
N VAL A 187 9.54 6.03 1.20
CA VAL A 187 10.32 5.66 0.00
C VAL A 187 9.59 4.60 -0.83
N LEU A 188 9.11 3.54 -0.17
CA LEU A 188 8.42 2.44 -0.85
C LEU A 188 7.10 2.88 -1.47
N VAL A 189 6.33 3.74 -0.78
CA VAL A 189 5.09 4.34 -1.30
C VAL A 189 5.35 5.09 -2.59
N SER A 190 6.42 5.88 -2.64
CA SER A 190 6.71 6.73 -3.79
C SER A 190 7.23 5.96 -5.00
N ILE A 191 7.94 4.86 -4.78
CA ILE A 191 8.48 4.04 -5.88
C ILE A 191 7.44 3.03 -6.37
N MET A 192 6.71 2.39 -5.45
CA MET A 192 5.79 1.30 -5.78
C MET A 192 4.32 1.75 -5.91
N GLY A 193 3.93 2.89 -5.33
CA GLY A 193 2.52 3.27 -5.30
C GLY A 193 1.63 2.41 -4.38
N VAL A 194 2.21 1.70 -3.41
CA VAL A 194 1.49 0.70 -2.56
C VAL A 194 0.62 1.35 -1.49
N GLY A 195 0.78 2.65 -1.22
CA GLY A 195 0.04 3.34 -0.16
C GLY A 195 0.55 3.11 1.26
N GLY A 196 1.60 2.32 1.42
CA GLY A 196 2.32 2.14 2.68
C GLY A 196 1.63 1.29 3.75
N GLY A 197 0.30 1.20 3.80
CA GLY A 197 -0.41 0.47 4.85
C GLY A 197 -0.08 -1.01 4.90
N PHE A 198 0.13 -1.61 3.74
CA PHE A 198 0.48 -3.02 3.60
C PHE A 198 1.82 -3.36 4.30
N ILE A 199 2.78 -2.44 4.26
CA ILE A 199 4.09 -2.58 4.91
C ILE A 199 4.06 -2.01 6.32
N MET A 200 3.36 -0.88 6.52
CA MET A 200 3.26 -0.20 7.81
C MET A 200 2.59 -1.05 8.88
N VAL A 201 1.49 -1.73 8.53
CA VAL A 201 0.73 -2.56 9.48
C VAL A 201 1.58 -3.68 10.06
N PRO A 202 2.25 -4.55 9.26
CA PRO A 202 3.19 -5.53 9.79
C PRO A 202 4.35 -4.90 10.56
N ALA A 203 4.94 -3.82 10.05
CA ALA A 203 6.07 -3.15 10.70
C ALA A 203 5.70 -2.65 12.11
N LEU A 204 4.56 -2.01 12.27
CA LEU A 204 4.09 -1.53 13.58
C LEU A 204 3.73 -2.68 14.54
N ILE A 205 3.16 -3.77 14.03
CA ILE A 205 2.78 -4.92 14.85
C ILE A 205 4.01 -5.72 15.29
N TYR A 206 4.94 -6.00 14.36
CA TYR A 206 6.05 -6.93 14.65
C TYR A 206 7.29 -6.23 15.21
N LEU A 207 7.63 -5.02 14.72
CA LEU A 207 8.78 -4.29 15.25
C LEU A 207 8.43 -3.49 16.51
N LEU A 208 7.31 -2.77 16.51
CA LEU A 208 6.96 -1.85 17.62
C LEU A 208 5.93 -2.44 18.59
N HIS A 209 5.36 -3.61 18.29
CA HIS A 209 4.37 -4.30 19.13
C HIS A 209 3.13 -3.43 19.47
N VAL A 210 2.73 -2.56 18.52
CA VAL A 210 1.54 -1.70 18.68
C VAL A 210 0.27 -2.56 18.58
N PRO A 211 -0.76 -2.33 19.42
CA PRO A 211 -2.03 -3.04 19.32
C PRO A 211 -2.70 -2.86 17.94
N THR A 212 -3.15 -3.95 17.32
CA THR A 212 -3.68 -3.97 15.96
C THR A 212 -4.79 -2.94 15.70
N ASN A 213 -5.68 -2.71 16.66
CA ASN A 213 -6.77 -1.74 16.53
C ASN A 213 -6.27 -0.30 16.36
N VAL A 214 -5.13 0.04 17.01
CA VAL A 214 -4.52 1.37 16.90
C VAL A 214 -3.67 1.48 15.65
N VAL A 215 -3.01 0.39 15.26
CA VAL A 215 -2.18 0.34 14.04
C VAL A 215 -2.99 0.73 12.80
N ILE A 216 -4.14 0.09 12.58
CA ILE A 216 -4.97 0.30 11.38
C ILE A 216 -5.38 1.78 11.26
N GLY A 217 -5.93 2.36 12.34
CA GLY A 217 -6.36 3.76 12.30
C GLY A 217 -5.19 4.73 12.13
N THR A 218 -4.07 4.47 12.81
CA THR A 218 -2.89 5.35 12.79
C THR A 218 -2.16 5.27 11.45
N SER A 219 -2.08 4.10 10.83
CA SER A 219 -1.51 3.94 9.50
C SER A 219 -2.36 4.64 8.43
N LEU A 220 -3.69 4.49 8.46
CA LEU A 220 -4.57 5.21 7.53
C LEU A 220 -4.43 6.73 7.65
N TYR A 221 -4.32 7.26 8.89
CA TYR A 221 -4.07 8.68 9.11
C TYR A 221 -2.77 9.14 8.42
N GLN A 222 -1.67 8.44 8.60
CA GLN A 222 -0.38 8.78 8.00
C GLN A 222 -0.42 8.62 6.46
N ILE A 223 -1.04 7.54 5.95
CA ILE A 223 -1.13 7.24 4.52
C ILE A 223 -1.79 8.39 3.75
N ILE A 224 -2.89 8.97 4.25
CA ILE A 224 -3.59 10.08 3.59
C ILE A 224 -2.62 11.19 3.21
N PHE A 225 -1.83 11.65 4.16
CA PHE A 225 -0.93 12.79 3.94
C PHE A 225 0.28 12.41 3.10
N VAL A 226 0.88 11.24 3.34
CA VAL A 226 2.05 10.80 2.58
C VAL A 226 1.70 10.51 1.12
N THR A 227 0.57 9.83 0.86
CA THR A 227 0.16 9.55 -0.52
C THR A 227 -0.31 10.81 -1.24
N ALA A 228 -1.00 11.73 -0.56
CA ALA A 228 -1.36 13.03 -1.15
C ALA A 228 -0.10 13.83 -1.53
N PHE A 229 0.88 13.89 -0.64
CA PHE A 229 2.16 14.56 -0.91
C PHE A 229 2.92 13.88 -2.06
N THR A 230 2.98 12.54 -2.07
CA THR A 230 3.57 11.76 -3.17
C THR A 230 2.90 12.07 -4.50
N THR A 231 1.55 12.12 -4.53
CA THR A 231 0.78 12.44 -5.74
C THR A 231 1.13 13.83 -6.28
N VAL A 232 1.17 14.84 -5.40
CA VAL A 232 1.54 16.21 -5.80
C VAL A 232 2.95 16.26 -6.35
N LEU A 233 3.91 15.59 -5.69
CA LEU A 233 5.28 15.50 -6.18
C LEU A 233 5.36 14.78 -7.53
N GLN A 234 4.70 13.64 -7.69
CA GLN A 234 4.69 12.89 -8.96
C GLN A 234 4.04 13.69 -10.10
N ALA A 235 2.96 14.40 -9.80
CA ALA A 235 2.29 15.26 -10.79
C ALA A 235 3.17 16.42 -11.23
N SER A 236 3.88 17.08 -10.29
CA SER A 236 4.70 18.24 -10.57
C SER A 236 6.06 17.92 -11.18
N THR A 237 6.67 16.80 -10.81
CA THR A 237 8.04 16.45 -11.26
C THR A 237 8.05 15.48 -12.44
N ASN A 238 7.15 14.50 -12.47
CA ASN A 238 7.18 13.43 -13.45
C ASN A 238 6.04 13.47 -14.48
N HIS A 239 4.99 14.28 -14.24
CA HIS A 239 3.81 14.40 -15.11
C HIS A 239 3.16 13.06 -15.48
N THR A 240 3.13 12.11 -14.53
CA THR A 240 2.68 10.72 -14.72
C THR A 240 1.28 10.46 -14.18
N VAL A 241 0.61 11.45 -13.61
CA VAL A 241 -0.72 11.30 -12.99
C VAL A 241 -1.81 11.53 -14.03
N ASP A 242 -2.54 10.47 -14.40
CA ASP A 242 -3.71 10.56 -15.27
C ASP A 242 -4.96 10.92 -14.43
N ILE A 243 -5.49 12.13 -14.65
CA ILE A 243 -6.59 12.67 -13.85
C ILE A 243 -7.89 11.89 -14.09
N ILE A 244 -8.16 11.48 -15.35
CA ILE A 244 -9.38 10.76 -15.70
C ILE A 244 -9.39 9.38 -15.02
N LEU A 245 -8.28 8.67 -15.14
CA LEU A 245 -8.07 7.38 -14.47
C LEU A 245 -8.21 7.55 -12.95
N ALA A 246 -7.56 8.57 -12.37
CA ALA A 246 -7.61 8.84 -10.93
C ALA A 246 -9.05 9.02 -10.45
N LEU A 247 -9.84 9.86 -11.11
CA LEU A 247 -11.23 10.16 -10.71
C LEU A 247 -12.11 8.91 -10.74
N ILE A 248 -12.03 8.10 -11.81
CA ILE A 248 -12.83 6.88 -11.93
C ILE A 248 -12.48 5.89 -10.81
N LEU A 249 -11.18 5.69 -10.57
CA LEU A 249 -10.69 4.80 -9.50
C LEU A 249 -11.04 5.32 -8.11
N MET A 250 -10.99 6.65 -7.89
CA MET A 250 -11.35 7.26 -6.61
C MET A 250 -12.82 7.05 -6.27
N VAL A 251 -13.74 7.29 -7.22
CA VAL A 251 -15.18 7.11 -7.00
C VAL A 251 -15.48 5.66 -6.67
N GLY A 252 -14.98 4.72 -7.47
CA GLY A 252 -15.10 3.29 -7.19
C GLY A 252 -14.49 2.91 -5.84
N GLY A 253 -13.28 3.40 -5.58
CA GLY A 253 -12.52 3.12 -4.35
C GLY A 253 -13.22 3.59 -3.07
N VAL A 254 -13.82 4.78 -3.07
CA VAL A 254 -14.56 5.31 -1.90
C VAL A 254 -15.80 4.47 -1.62
N ILE A 255 -16.58 4.17 -2.66
CA ILE A 255 -17.79 3.35 -2.52
C ILE A 255 -17.40 1.97 -2.00
N GLY A 256 -16.43 1.33 -2.65
CA GLY A 256 -15.95 0.02 -2.22
C GLY A 256 -15.44 0.02 -0.77
N ALA A 257 -14.66 1.02 -0.37
CA ALA A 257 -14.10 1.12 0.98
C ALA A 257 -15.16 1.21 2.08
N GLN A 258 -16.29 1.88 1.84
CA GLN A 258 -17.38 1.95 2.81
C GLN A 258 -18.03 0.58 3.03
N PHE A 259 -18.34 -0.14 1.96
CA PHE A 259 -18.85 -1.50 2.06
C PHE A 259 -17.84 -2.47 2.66
N GLY A 260 -16.55 -2.34 2.28
CA GLY A 260 -15.46 -3.14 2.82
C GLY A 260 -15.26 -2.95 4.32
N ALA A 261 -15.31 -1.72 4.81
CA ALA A 261 -15.20 -1.41 6.23
C ALA A 261 -16.35 -2.02 7.06
N ALA A 262 -17.54 -2.07 6.50
CA ALA A 262 -18.69 -2.73 7.13
C ALA A 262 -18.56 -4.26 7.12
N ALA A 263 -18.09 -4.85 6.01
CA ALA A 263 -17.87 -6.29 5.88
C ALA A 263 -16.72 -6.79 6.78
N GLY A 264 -15.64 -6.01 6.89
CA GLY A 264 -14.47 -6.35 7.71
C GLY A 264 -14.79 -6.51 9.21
N GLN A 265 -15.85 -5.86 9.69
CA GLN A 265 -16.30 -5.99 11.08
C GLN A 265 -16.94 -7.35 11.39
N ARG A 266 -17.45 -8.05 10.39
CA ARG A 266 -18.11 -9.35 10.54
C ARG A 266 -17.13 -10.53 10.50
N LEU A 267 -15.92 -10.32 10.04
CA LEU A 267 -14.91 -11.36 9.89
C LEU A 267 -13.93 -11.36 11.09
N ARG A 268 -13.50 -12.57 11.47
CA ARG A 268 -12.43 -12.72 12.49
C ARG A 268 -11.10 -12.26 11.92
N GLY A 269 -10.30 -11.59 12.73
CA GLY A 269 -8.99 -11.06 12.32
C GLY A 269 -8.06 -12.10 11.67
N ASP A 270 -8.11 -13.36 12.14
CA ASP A 270 -7.30 -14.45 11.58
C ASP A 270 -7.75 -14.85 10.17
N GLN A 271 -9.06 -14.83 9.91
CA GLN A 271 -9.62 -15.09 8.57
C GLN A 271 -9.26 -13.98 7.60
N LEU A 272 -9.36 -12.72 8.06
CA LEU A 272 -8.96 -11.55 7.29
C LEU A 272 -7.48 -11.63 6.87
N ARG A 273 -6.58 -11.94 7.80
CA ARG A 273 -5.14 -12.07 7.51
C ARG A 273 -4.86 -13.20 6.53
N ALA A 274 -5.54 -14.36 6.69
CA ALA A 274 -5.39 -15.49 5.78
C ALA A 274 -5.81 -15.14 4.36
N LEU A 275 -6.97 -14.51 4.22
CA LEU A 275 -7.55 -14.12 2.93
C LEU A 275 -6.69 -13.06 2.25
N LEU A 276 -6.22 -12.06 3.00
CA LEU A 276 -5.30 -11.05 2.50
C LEU A 276 -3.97 -11.68 2.05
N GLY A 277 -3.37 -12.54 2.89
CA GLY A 277 -2.11 -13.19 2.56
C GLY A 277 -2.20 -14.07 1.31
N LEU A 278 -3.30 -14.81 1.15
CA LEU A 278 -3.53 -15.64 -0.03
C LEU A 278 -3.72 -14.79 -1.30
N LEU A 279 -4.49 -13.72 -1.21
CA LEU A 279 -4.72 -12.79 -2.32
C LEU A 279 -3.40 -12.11 -2.75
N VAL A 280 -2.60 -11.65 -1.77
CA VAL A 280 -1.28 -11.05 -2.02
C VAL A 280 -0.34 -12.04 -2.71
N LEU A 281 -0.30 -13.28 -2.24
CA LEU A 281 0.52 -14.32 -2.87
C LEU A 281 0.05 -14.66 -4.29
N SER A 282 -1.25 -14.67 -4.55
CA SER A 282 -1.75 -14.90 -5.91
C SER A 282 -1.32 -13.81 -6.88
N VAL A 283 -1.37 -12.55 -6.46
CA VAL A 283 -0.87 -11.41 -7.25
C VAL A 283 0.65 -11.49 -7.42
N CYS A 284 1.38 -11.83 -6.36
CA CYS A 284 2.84 -12.00 -6.41
C CYS A 284 3.25 -13.10 -7.40
N LEU A 285 2.58 -14.27 -7.36
CA LEU A 285 2.84 -15.36 -8.30
C LEU A 285 2.58 -14.97 -9.75
N ARG A 286 1.50 -14.23 -9.99
CA ARG A 286 1.20 -13.72 -11.33
C ARG A 286 2.28 -12.76 -11.82
N LEU A 287 2.68 -11.78 -11.00
CA LEU A 287 3.75 -10.85 -11.34
C LEU A 287 5.10 -11.55 -11.55
N ALA A 288 5.43 -12.53 -10.69
CA ALA A 288 6.65 -13.31 -10.83
C ALA A 288 6.64 -14.14 -12.13
N PHE A 289 5.49 -14.69 -12.49
CA PHE A 289 5.33 -15.42 -13.76
C PHE A 289 5.53 -14.50 -14.96
N ASP A 290 4.89 -13.32 -14.96
CA ASP A 290 5.02 -12.35 -16.04
C ASP A 290 6.46 -11.79 -16.16
N LEU A 291 7.23 -11.77 -15.05
CA LEU A 291 8.64 -11.34 -15.03
C LEU A 291 9.59 -12.41 -15.62
N VAL A 292 9.27 -13.71 -15.45
CA VAL A 292 10.13 -14.83 -15.87
C VAL A 292 9.80 -15.31 -17.27
N VAL A 293 8.53 -15.22 -17.68
CA VAL A 293 8.09 -15.64 -19.01
C VAL A 293 8.48 -14.55 -20.01
N THR A 294 9.30 -14.92 -20.99
CA THR A 294 9.67 -14.03 -22.09
C THR A 294 8.41 -13.55 -22.82
N PRO A 295 8.26 -12.23 -23.06
CA PRO A 295 7.14 -11.72 -23.80
C PRO A 295 7.10 -12.34 -25.20
N PRO A 296 5.91 -12.67 -25.74
CA PRO A 296 5.78 -13.30 -27.05
C PRO A 296 6.29 -12.41 -28.20
N GLU A 297 6.43 -11.11 -27.96
CA GLU A 297 6.95 -10.14 -28.90
C GLU A 297 8.33 -9.64 -28.45
N LEU A 298 9.39 -10.28 -28.94
CA LEU A 298 10.78 -9.90 -28.67
C LEU A 298 11.21 -8.58 -29.34
N PHE A 299 10.44 -8.10 -30.31
CA PHE A 299 10.71 -6.88 -31.08
C PHE A 299 9.43 -6.12 -31.37
N SER A 300 9.01 -5.22 -30.53
CA SER A 300 8.12 -4.14 -30.92
C SER A 300 8.96 -3.06 -31.63
N LEU A 301 9.09 -3.15 -32.90
CA LEU A 301 9.50 -2.01 -33.74
C LEU A 301 8.38 -0.97 -33.61
N THR A 302 8.54 0.01 -32.75
CA THR A 302 7.82 1.28 -32.87
C THR A 302 8.20 1.81 -34.27
N ALA A 303 7.29 1.70 -35.22
CA ALA A 303 7.45 2.38 -36.48
C ALA A 303 7.53 3.87 -36.19
N SER A 304 8.77 4.39 -36.10
CA SER A 304 9.01 5.82 -36.17
C SER A 304 8.40 6.29 -37.49
N ASN A 305 7.28 7.02 -37.40
CA ASN A 305 6.79 7.81 -38.51
C ASN A 305 7.78 8.95 -38.79
N ALA A 306 8.96 8.60 -39.22
CA ALA A 306 9.87 9.49 -39.89
C ALA A 306 9.42 9.52 -41.37
N GLY A 307 8.70 10.57 -41.75
CA GLY A 307 8.48 10.90 -43.13
C GLY A 307 7.03 11.00 -43.55
N ALA A 308 6.46 12.15 -43.30
CA ALA A 308 5.52 12.74 -44.24
C ALA A 308 5.84 14.24 -44.33
N ASN A 309 6.39 14.60 -45.46
CA ASN A 309 6.63 15.97 -45.92
C ASN A 309 5.40 16.87 -45.79
#